data_6d75d0e951dfb2e156f12b2b0689b432
#
_entry.id   6d75d0e951dfb2e156f12b2b0689b432
#
_cell.length_a   1.000
_cell.length_b   1.000
_cell.length_c   1.000
_cell.angle_alpha   90.00
_cell.angle_beta   90.00
_cell.angle_gamma   90.00
#
_symmetry.space_group_name_H-M   'P 1'
#
loop_
_entity.id
_entity.type
_entity.pdbx_description
1 polymer ?
#
loop_
_entity_poly.entity_id
_entity_poly.type
_entity_poly.pdbx_seq_one_letter_code
_entity_poly.pdbx_strand_id
1 'polypeptide(L)'
;MTDSERQSLQQACDSLITQHNSLLLASINREGKADISYAPYFRDALGFYIFVSELAKHTQNLLSNPHASILFIESEASAANPFARLRLTLDCQVQEISKTTPDYSQKLD
;
A
#
# COMPACT_ATOMS: atom_id res chain seq x y z
N MET A 1 -8.01 -19.38 -16.20
CA MET A 1 -8.95 -18.51 -15.45
C MET A 1 -9.97 -17.92 -16.40
N THR A 2 -11.24 -18.07 -16.13
CA THR A 2 -12.31 -17.48 -16.93
C THR A 2 -12.43 -15.99 -16.65
N ASP A 3 -13.14 -15.27 -17.52
CA ASP A 3 -13.37 -13.84 -17.32
C ASP A 3 -14.21 -13.58 -16.06
N SER A 4 -15.19 -14.43 -15.75
CA SER A 4 -16.00 -14.25 -14.54
C SER A 4 -15.18 -14.51 -13.27
N GLU A 5 -14.27 -15.48 -13.28
CA GLU A 5 -13.36 -15.73 -12.17
C GLU A 5 -12.43 -14.54 -11.94
N ARG A 6 -11.93 -13.94 -13.03
CA ARG A 6 -11.06 -12.78 -12.99
C ARG A 6 -11.77 -11.57 -12.40
N GLN A 7 -13.02 -11.33 -12.81
CA GLN A 7 -13.85 -10.26 -12.27
C GLN A 7 -14.12 -10.45 -10.78
N SER A 8 -14.44 -11.68 -10.36
CA SER A 8 -14.68 -11.98 -8.96
C SER A 8 -13.44 -11.74 -8.11
N LEU A 9 -12.27 -12.12 -8.62
CA LEU A 9 -11.01 -11.88 -7.95
C LEU A 9 -10.71 -10.39 -7.84
N GLN A 10 -10.94 -9.63 -8.92
CA GLN A 10 -10.74 -8.19 -8.92
C GLN A 10 -11.65 -7.50 -7.90
N GLN A 11 -12.91 -7.90 -7.84
CA GLN A 11 -13.85 -7.36 -6.87
C GLN A 11 -13.44 -7.66 -5.44
N ALA A 12 -12.92 -8.86 -5.19
CA ALA A 12 -12.43 -9.23 -3.86
C ALA A 12 -11.23 -8.36 -3.45
N CYS A 13 -10.31 -8.10 -4.36
CA CYS A 13 -9.18 -7.21 -4.13
C CYS A 13 -9.63 -5.79 -3.82
N ASP A 14 -10.53 -5.25 -4.63
CA ASP A 14 -11.03 -3.89 -4.44
C ASP A 14 -11.78 -3.73 -3.12
N SER A 15 -12.60 -4.72 -2.76
CA SER A 15 -13.28 -4.75 -1.47
C SER A 15 -12.31 -4.75 -0.31
N LEU A 16 -11.29 -5.59 -0.38
CA LEU A 16 -10.29 -5.68 0.68
C LEU A 16 -9.57 -4.35 0.86
N ILE A 17 -9.21 -3.70 -0.23
CA ILE A 17 -8.56 -2.39 -0.19
C ILE A 17 -9.48 -1.34 0.45
N THR A 18 -10.74 -1.27 0.00
CA THR A 18 -11.66 -0.22 0.47
C THR A 18 -12.09 -0.40 1.93
N GLN A 19 -11.93 -1.60 2.50
CA GLN A 19 -12.21 -1.83 3.92
C GLN A 19 -11.17 -1.21 4.84
N HIS A 20 -10.05 -0.73 4.32
CA HIS A 20 -8.94 -0.23 5.13
C HIS A 20 -8.64 1.23 4.82
N ASN A 21 -8.31 1.99 5.87
CA ASN A 21 -7.87 3.38 5.78
C ASN A 21 -6.35 3.51 5.84
N SER A 22 -5.66 2.41 6.09
CA SER A 22 -4.20 2.37 6.12
C SER A 22 -3.72 1.06 5.51
N LEU A 23 -2.48 1.06 5.08
CA LEU A 23 -1.81 -0.12 4.52
C LEU A 23 -0.59 -0.46 5.37
N LEU A 24 -0.18 -1.71 5.28
CA LEU A 24 1.11 -2.14 5.82
C LEU A 24 2.15 -1.98 4.73
N LEU A 25 3.34 -1.57 5.12
CA LEU A 25 4.39 -1.16 4.19
C LEU A 25 5.71 -1.80 4.58
N ALA A 26 6.33 -2.51 3.67
CA ALA A 26 7.68 -3.02 3.82
C ALA A 26 8.62 -2.22 2.93
N SER A 27 9.73 -1.78 3.50
CA SER A 27 10.76 -1.03 2.79
C SER A 27 12.14 -1.55 3.17
N ILE A 28 13.17 -1.13 2.46
CA ILE A 28 14.54 -1.60 2.66
C ILE A 28 15.39 -0.42 3.13
N ASN A 29 16.11 -0.60 4.23
CA ASN A 29 17.01 0.43 4.72
C ASN A 29 18.36 0.38 4.00
N ARG A 30 19.24 1.32 4.32
CA ARG A 30 20.55 1.45 3.64
C ARG A 30 21.46 0.25 3.87
N GLU A 31 21.22 -0.52 4.92
CA GLU A 31 21.97 -1.73 5.24
C GLU A 31 21.41 -2.96 4.54
N GLY A 32 20.37 -2.80 3.73
CA GLY A 32 19.72 -3.91 3.04
C GLY A 32 18.75 -4.70 3.90
N LYS A 33 18.40 -4.20 5.08
CA LYS A 33 17.45 -4.87 5.96
C LYS A 33 16.04 -4.37 5.71
N ALA A 34 15.09 -5.26 5.89
CA ALA A 34 13.67 -4.94 5.73
C ALA A 34 13.15 -4.24 6.98
N ASP A 35 12.42 -3.17 6.77
CA ASP A 35 11.64 -2.50 7.81
C ASP A 35 10.18 -2.62 7.46
N ILE A 36 9.34 -2.75 8.48
CA ILE A 36 7.90 -2.82 8.30
C ILE A 36 7.23 -1.69 9.08
N SER A 37 6.22 -1.09 8.46
CA SER A 37 5.49 0.02 9.05
C SER A 37 4.06 0.04 8.49
N TYR A 38 3.31 1.08 8.80
CA TYR A 38 2.00 1.30 8.22
C TYR A 38 1.86 2.77 7.85
N ALA A 39 0.91 3.06 6.97
CA ALA A 39 0.61 4.43 6.60
C ALA A 39 -0.85 4.57 6.18
N PRO A 40 -1.51 5.67 6.54
CA PRO A 40 -2.76 6.03 5.89
C PRO A 40 -2.51 6.25 4.41
N TYR A 41 -3.48 5.97 3.60
CA TYR A 41 -3.31 6.06 2.17
C TYR A 41 -4.53 6.66 1.48
N PHE A 42 -4.29 7.09 0.26
CA PHE A 42 -5.31 7.53 -0.67
C PHE A 42 -5.07 6.77 -1.99
N ARG A 43 -6.15 6.40 -2.66
CA ARG A 43 -6.07 5.64 -3.91
C ARG A 43 -6.86 6.35 -5.01
N ASP A 44 -6.27 6.39 -6.21
CA ASP A 44 -6.99 6.79 -7.43
C ASP A 44 -6.67 5.79 -8.56
N ALA A 45 -7.08 6.13 -9.77
CA ALA A 45 -6.88 5.27 -10.93
C ALA A 45 -5.40 5.04 -11.27
N LEU A 46 -4.50 5.92 -10.81
CA LEU A 46 -3.06 5.82 -11.10
C LEU A 46 -2.29 5.03 -10.06
N GLY A 47 -2.82 4.88 -8.86
CA GLY A 47 -2.14 4.11 -7.83
C GLY A 47 -2.47 4.52 -6.41
N PHE A 48 -1.54 4.23 -5.51
CA PHE A 48 -1.65 4.50 -4.09
C PHE A 48 -0.74 5.66 -3.70
N TYR A 49 -1.21 6.49 -2.77
CA TYR A 49 -0.47 7.65 -2.28
C TYR A 49 -0.43 7.60 -0.77
N ILE A 50 0.72 7.85 -0.20
CA ILE A 50 0.87 7.95 1.26
C ILE A 50 1.49 9.29 1.60
N PHE A 51 1.10 9.83 2.77
CA PHE A 51 1.80 10.94 3.37
C PHE A 51 2.95 10.41 4.19
N VAL A 52 4.13 10.99 4.00
CA VAL A 52 5.31 10.55 4.70
C VAL A 52 5.90 11.71 5.49
N SER A 53 6.26 11.42 6.73
CA SER A 53 7.02 12.35 7.57
C SER A 53 8.50 12.23 7.22
N GLU A 54 9.20 13.35 7.14
CA GLU A 54 10.64 13.36 6.88
C GLU A 54 11.41 12.59 7.96
N LEU A 55 10.85 12.49 9.16
CA LEU A 55 11.49 11.83 10.28
C LEU A 55 11.21 10.32 10.36
N ALA A 56 10.26 9.82 9.58
CA ALA A 56 9.90 8.41 9.62
C ALA A 56 10.95 7.56 8.89
N LYS A 57 11.24 6.38 9.44
CA LYS A 57 12.18 5.44 8.83
C LYS A 57 11.77 5.06 7.41
N HIS A 58 10.49 4.80 7.19
CA HIS A 58 10.03 4.39 5.87
C HIS A 58 10.26 5.48 4.83
N THR A 59 10.17 6.75 5.22
CA THR A 59 10.47 7.87 4.31
C THR A 59 11.92 7.83 3.86
N GLN A 60 12.84 7.68 4.81
CA GLN A 60 14.26 7.61 4.50
C GLN A 60 14.59 6.40 3.64
N ASN A 61 13.98 5.27 3.95
CA ASN A 61 14.18 4.04 3.18
C ASN A 61 13.72 4.22 1.73
N LEU A 62 12.54 4.81 1.53
CA LEU A 62 11.99 5.00 0.18
C LEU A 62 12.76 6.02 -0.64
N LEU A 63 13.36 7.04 0.00
CA LEU A 63 14.22 7.98 -0.70
C LEU A 63 15.51 7.33 -1.20
N SER A 64 16.06 6.38 -0.46
CA SER A 64 17.29 5.70 -0.85
C SER A 64 17.03 4.47 -1.72
N ASN A 65 15.88 3.82 -1.57
CA ASN A 65 15.49 2.65 -2.37
C ASN A 65 14.00 2.73 -2.66
N PRO A 66 13.61 3.14 -3.88
CA PRO A 66 12.22 3.41 -4.22
C PRO A 66 11.37 2.17 -4.49
N HIS A 67 11.62 1.10 -3.77
CA HIS A 67 10.81 -0.12 -3.85
C HIS A 67 10.13 -0.37 -2.53
N ALA A 68 8.87 -0.79 -2.59
CA ALA A 68 8.10 -1.14 -1.42
C ALA A 68 7.15 -2.28 -1.74
N SER A 69 6.83 -3.07 -0.72
CA SER A 69 5.71 -4.00 -0.80
C SER A 69 4.63 -3.50 0.15
N ILE A 70 3.40 -3.51 -0.29
CA ILE A 70 2.27 -3.11 0.54
C ILE A 70 1.35 -4.31 0.74
N LEU A 71 0.71 -4.33 1.90
CA LEU A 71 -0.17 -5.43 2.29
C LEU A 71 -1.49 -4.88 2.79
N PHE A 72 -2.57 -5.41 2.26
CA PHE A 72 -3.91 -5.30 2.81
C PHE A 72 -4.32 -6.68 3.28
N ILE A 73 -4.80 -6.78 4.51
CA ILE A 73 -5.15 -8.07 5.09
C ILE A 73 -6.45 -7.95 5.87
N GLU A 74 -7.30 -8.95 5.70
CA GLU A 74 -8.55 -9.08 6.44
C GLU A 74 -8.28 -9.09 7.95
N SER A 75 -9.12 -8.39 8.73
CA SER A 75 -8.95 -8.37 10.18
C SER A 75 -9.17 -9.76 10.76
N GLU A 76 -8.49 -10.06 11.86
CA GLU A 76 -8.68 -11.34 12.56
C GLU A 76 -10.13 -11.52 13.02
N ALA A 77 -10.76 -10.42 13.44
CA ALA A 77 -12.14 -10.44 13.93
C ALA A 77 -13.13 -10.82 12.84
N SER A 78 -12.84 -10.47 11.58
CA SER A 78 -13.71 -10.75 10.44
C SER A 78 -13.41 -12.09 9.77
N ALA A 79 -12.24 -12.65 10.04
CA ALA A 79 -11.80 -13.87 9.37
C ALA A 79 -12.47 -15.09 9.98
N ALA A 80 -12.99 -15.97 9.14
CA ALA A 80 -13.55 -17.26 9.58
C ALA A 80 -12.47 -18.18 10.12
N ASN A 81 -11.24 -18.08 9.59
CA ASN A 81 -10.11 -18.90 9.98
C ASN A 81 -8.85 -18.01 9.98
N PRO A 82 -8.15 -17.88 11.12
CA PRO A 82 -6.96 -17.03 11.19
C PRO A 82 -5.81 -17.47 10.31
N PHE A 83 -5.78 -18.75 9.89
CA PHE A 83 -4.77 -19.25 8.97
C PHE A 83 -5.13 -19.01 7.50
N ALA A 84 -6.35 -18.57 7.23
CA ALA A 84 -6.86 -18.37 5.87
C ALA A 84 -7.46 -16.97 5.69
N ARG A 85 -6.81 -15.95 6.27
CA ARG A 85 -7.23 -14.54 6.11
C ARG A 85 -7.02 -14.09 4.67
N LEU A 86 -7.99 -13.39 4.13
CA LEU A 86 -7.83 -12.75 2.83
C LEU A 86 -6.72 -11.70 2.91
N ARG A 87 -5.82 -11.72 1.94
CA ARG A 87 -4.71 -10.78 1.89
C ARG A 87 -4.33 -10.48 0.46
N LEU A 88 -3.81 -9.27 0.28
CA LEU A 88 -3.32 -8.79 -1.00
C LEU A 88 -1.98 -8.11 -0.79
N THR A 89 -0.95 -8.60 -1.48
CA THR A 89 0.38 -7.99 -1.48
C THR A 89 0.63 -7.40 -2.86
N LEU A 90 1.11 -6.18 -2.90
CA LEU A 90 1.48 -5.50 -4.13
C LEU A 90 2.94 -5.04 -4.03
N ASP A 91 3.73 -5.38 -5.04
CA ASP A 91 5.08 -4.84 -5.19
C ASP A 91 4.98 -3.51 -5.93
N CYS A 92 5.58 -2.48 -5.36
CA CYS A 92 5.41 -1.12 -5.84
C CYS A 92 6.74 -0.46 -6.13
N GLN A 93 6.77 0.33 -7.19
CA GLN A 93 7.77 1.36 -7.37
C GLN A 93 7.22 2.66 -6.78
N VAL A 94 8.08 3.35 -6.03
CA VAL A 94 7.68 4.54 -5.29
C VAL A 94 8.24 5.77 -5.99
N GLN A 95 7.39 6.74 -6.17
CA GLN A 95 7.76 8.02 -6.76
C GLN A 95 7.40 9.14 -5.79
N GLU A 96 8.34 10.02 -5.55
CA GLU A 96 8.08 11.18 -4.70
C GLU A 96 7.23 12.20 -5.45
N ILE A 97 6.18 12.70 -4.77
CA ILE A 97 5.37 13.80 -5.26
C ILE A 97 5.62 14.96 -4.31
N SER A 98 6.30 15.98 -4.80
CA SER A 98 6.60 17.18 -4.03
C SER A 98 5.47 18.20 -4.14
N LYS A 99 5.51 19.21 -3.27
CA LYS A 99 4.52 20.31 -3.30
C LYS A 99 4.55 21.09 -4.61
N THR A 100 5.63 20.98 -5.37
CA THR A 100 5.76 21.63 -6.67
C THR A 100 5.19 20.80 -7.82
N THR A 101 4.83 19.54 -7.55
CA THR A 101 4.20 18.68 -8.55
C THR A 101 2.80 19.20 -8.87
N PRO A 102 2.43 19.35 -10.14
CA PRO A 102 1.13 19.95 -10.50
C PRO A 102 -0.09 19.24 -9.88
N ASP A 103 0.02 17.94 -9.65
CA ASP A 103 -1.09 17.14 -9.13
C ASP A 103 -1.15 17.08 -7.61
N TYR A 104 -0.25 17.79 -6.92
CA TYR A 104 -0.13 17.66 -5.47
C TYR A 104 -1.44 17.97 -4.73
N SER A 105 -2.08 19.07 -5.08
CA SER A 105 -3.33 19.46 -4.41
C SER A 105 -4.46 18.46 -4.66
N GLN A 106 -4.49 17.84 -5.83
CA GLN A 106 -5.49 16.81 -6.15
C GLN A 106 -5.26 15.54 -5.34
N LYS A 107 -4.01 15.20 -5.05
CA LYS A 107 -3.68 14.01 -4.26
C LYS A 107 -3.99 14.18 -2.78
N LEU A 108 -4.10 15.41 -2.29
CA LEU A 108 -4.44 15.71 -0.91
C LEU A 108 -5.93 15.71 -0.64
N ASP A 109 -6.70 15.93 -1.67
CA ASP A 109 -8.16 15.97 -1.58
C ASP A 109 -8.74 14.56 -1.74
#